data_5b05cf878b38248511b3d577dc9c1e50
#
_entry.id   5b05cf878b38248511b3d577dc9c1e50
#
_cell.length_a   1.000
_cell.length_b   1.000
_cell.length_c   1.000
_cell.angle_alpha   90.00
_cell.angle_beta   90.00
_cell.angle_gamma   90.00
#
_symmetry.space_group_name_H-M   'P 1'
#
loop_
_entity.id
_entity.type
_entity.pdbx_description
1 polymer ?
#
loop_
_entity_poly.entity_id
_entity_poly.type
_entity_poly.pdbx_seq_one_letter_code
_entity_poly.pdbx_strand_id
1 'polypeptide(L)'
;MKDIEKIIREKGLPEVGQQVRSKKYGTVWRVMEKKEIWANILPDPQSGEPRMVPAIYLMFWRVKEGERPGVGRMMGYEYTLYDNTFALNWDIIKS
;
A
#
# COMPACT_ATOMS: atom_id res chain seq x y z
N MET A 1 0.43 -6.93 -15.99
CA MET A 1 1.18 -8.14 -15.61
C MET A 1 0.33 -9.02 -14.70
N LYS A 2 0.39 -10.33 -14.91
CA LYS A 2 -0.39 -11.28 -14.09
C LYS A 2 -0.07 -11.18 -12.60
N ASP A 3 1.20 -10.93 -12.25
CA ASP A 3 1.61 -10.83 -10.85
C ASP A 3 1.02 -9.61 -10.16
N ILE A 4 0.89 -8.50 -10.87
CA ILE A 4 0.28 -7.28 -10.32
C ILE A 4 -1.20 -7.50 -10.03
N GLU A 5 -1.93 -8.11 -10.96
CA GLU A 5 -3.34 -8.42 -10.75
C GLU A 5 -3.54 -9.37 -9.57
N LYS A 6 -2.64 -10.34 -9.43
CA LYS A 6 -2.66 -11.28 -8.33
C LYS A 6 -2.41 -10.59 -6.98
N ILE A 7 -1.45 -9.65 -6.93
CA ILE A 7 -1.19 -8.87 -5.72
C ILE A 7 -2.44 -8.10 -5.30
N ILE A 8 -3.05 -7.38 -6.20
CA ILE A 8 -4.25 -6.60 -5.91
C ILE A 8 -5.36 -7.49 -5.37
N ARG A 9 -5.60 -8.61 -6.02
CA ARG A 9 -6.69 -9.53 -5.63
C ARG A 9 -6.44 -10.23 -4.30
N GLU A 10 -5.24 -10.81 -4.13
CA GLU A 10 -4.93 -11.61 -2.94
C GLU A 10 -4.70 -10.76 -1.69
N LYS A 11 -4.14 -9.57 -1.86
CA LYS A 11 -3.89 -8.68 -0.72
C LYS A 11 -5.08 -7.77 -0.40
N GLY A 12 -6.09 -7.76 -1.26
CA GLY A 12 -7.28 -6.92 -1.05
C GLY A 12 -6.96 -5.44 -1.00
N LEU A 13 -6.03 -4.98 -1.84
CA LEU A 13 -5.58 -3.60 -1.83
C LEU A 13 -6.70 -2.64 -2.26
N PRO A 14 -6.78 -1.45 -1.65
CA PRO A 14 -7.80 -0.46 -1.99
C PRO A 14 -7.53 0.22 -3.33
N GLU A 15 -8.57 0.84 -3.87
CA GLU A 15 -8.47 1.68 -5.06
C GLU A 15 -8.23 3.14 -4.69
N VAL A 16 -7.73 3.92 -5.64
CA VAL A 16 -7.58 5.37 -5.47
C VAL A 16 -8.92 5.98 -5.12
N GLY A 17 -8.94 6.82 -4.10
CA GLY A 17 -10.14 7.47 -3.59
C GLY A 17 -10.79 6.75 -2.41
N GLN A 18 -10.50 5.48 -2.20
CA GLN A 18 -11.01 4.76 -1.03
C GLN A 18 -10.31 5.22 0.25
N GLN A 19 -11.04 5.15 1.35
CA GLN A 19 -10.50 5.45 2.67
C GLN A 19 -10.14 4.17 3.40
N VAL A 20 -9.08 4.25 4.19
CA VAL A 20 -8.60 3.15 5.03
C VAL A 20 -8.38 3.67 6.45
N ARG A 21 -8.51 2.77 7.42
CA ARG A 21 -8.28 3.09 8.83
C ARG A 21 -7.09 2.30 9.34
N SER A 22 -6.18 2.96 10.02
CA SER A 22 -5.07 2.29 10.70
C SER A 22 -5.61 1.46 11.87
N LYS A 23 -5.28 0.18 11.90
CA LYS A 23 -5.67 -0.70 13.01
C LYS A 23 -4.96 -0.31 14.30
N LYS A 24 -3.74 0.20 14.20
CA LYS A 24 -2.93 0.57 15.37
C LYS A 24 -3.35 1.90 15.98
N TYR A 25 -3.64 2.90 15.15
CA TYR A 25 -3.87 4.27 15.62
C TYR A 25 -5.30 4.75 15.46
N GLY A 26 -6.12 4.04 14.70
CA GLY A 26 -7.50 4.44 14.42
C GLY A 26 -7.65 5.62 13.48
N THR A 27 -6.53 6.12 12.94
CA THR A 27 -6.53 7.27 12.02
C THR A 27 -7.02 6.88 10.64
N VAL A 28 -7.71 7.80 9.97
CA VAL A 28 -8.29 7.58 8.64
C VAL A 28 -7.40 8.23 7.59
N TRP A 29 -7.17 7.50 6.50
CA TRP A 29 -6.35 7.90 5.39
C TRP A 29 -7.07 7.65 4.09
N ARG A 30 -6.75 8.42 3.05
CA ARG A 30 -7.30 8.23 1.71
C ARG A 30 -6.19 7.79 0.76
N VAL A 31 -6.49 6.83 -0.09
CA VAL A 31 -5.56 6.40 -1.13
C VAL A 31 -5.54 7.46 -2.23
N MET A 32 -4.40 8.12 -2.41
CA MET A 32 -4.25 9.18 -3.40
C MET A 32 -3.52 8.74 -4.64
N GLU A 33 -2.70 7.70 -4.54
CA GLU A 33 -1.92 7.21 -5.66
C GLU A 33 -1.75 5.70 -5.56
N LYS A 34 -1.79 5.03 -6.71
CA LYS A 34 -1.59 3.60 -6.83
C LYS A 34 -0.77 3.35 -8.09
N LYS A 35 0.42 2.77 -7.93
CA LYS A 35 1.35 2.53 -9.04
C LYS A 35 1.87 1.11 -9.04
N GLU A 36 2.09 0.59 -10.24
CA GLU A 36 2.88 -0.63 -10.43
C GLU A 36 4.35 -0.26 -10.43
N ILE A 37 5.13 -0.92 -9.57
CA ILE A 37 6.57 -0.66 -9.46
C ILE A 37 7.34 -1.97 -9.37
N TRP A 38 8.65 -1.87 -9.45
CA TRP A 38 9.56 -2.95 -9.11
C TRP A 38 10.18 -2.64 -7.76
N ALA A 39 9.94 -3.50 -6.78
CA ALA A 39 10.49 -3.35 -5.45
C ALA A 39 11.72 -4.23 -5.27
N ASN A 40 12.70 -3.70 -4.54
CA ASN A 40 13.88 -4.45 -4.17
C ASN A 40 13.62 -5.14 -2.83
N ILE A 41 13.63 -6.48 -2.86
CA ILE A 41 13.50 -7.27 -1.64
C ILE A 41 14.90 -7.73 -1.20
N LEU A 42 14.96 -8.45 -0.06
CA LEU A 42 16.22 -8.95 0.48
C LEU A 42 17.03 -9.65 -0.60
N PRO A 43 18.35 -9.40 -0.67
CA PRO A 43 19.21 -10.08 -1.65
C PRO A 43 19.16 -11.59 -1.49
N ASP A 44 19.38 -12.30 -2.59
CA ASP A 44 19.54 -13.75 -2.58
C ASP A 44 20.70 -14.10 -1.65
N PRO A 45 20.48 -14.92 -0.61
CA PRO A 45 21.57 -15.29 0.32
C PRO A 45 22.72 -16.04 -0.33
N GLN A 46 22.50 -16.66 -1.49
CA GLN A 46 23.55 -17.40 -2.19
C GLN A 46 24.39 -16.53 -3.11
N SER A 47 23.75 -15.63 -3.86
CA SER A 47 24.44 -14.80 -4.85
C SER A 47 24.75 -13.39 -4.36
N GLY A 48 24.03 -12.90 -3.36
CA GLY A 48 24.12 -11.51 -2.90
C GLY A 48 23.54 -10.51 -3.88
N GLU A 49 22.94 -10.96 -4.97
CA GLU A 49 22.37 -10.07 -5.98
C GLU A 49 21.03 -9.50 -5.52
N PRO A 50 20.73 -8.21 -5.87
CA PRO A 50 19.42 -7.64 -5.57
C PRO A 50 18.32 -8.42 -6.29
N ARG A 51 17.22 -8.63 -5.58
CA ARG A 51 16.02 -9.26 -6.15
C ARG A 51 14.96 -8.19 -6.35
N MET A 52 14.58 -7.99 -7.60
CA MET A 52 13.50 -7.07 -7.96
C MET A 52 12.22 -7.88 -8.21
N VAL A 53 11.16 -7.48 -7.57
CA VAL A 53 9.86 -8.16 -7.69
C VAL A 53 8.78 -7.15 -8.02
N PRO A 54 7.71 -7.56 -8.73
CA PRO A 54 6.56 -6.69 -8.95
C PRO A 54 5.92 -6.29 -7.62
N ALA A 55 5.54 -5.03 -7.51
CA ALA A 55 4.89 -4.50 -6.31
C ALA A 55 3.87 -3.44 -6.67
N ILE A 56 2.97 -3.17 -5.75
CA ILE A 56 2.06 -2.04 -5.82
C ILE A 56 2.49 -1.02 -4.78
N TYR A 57 2.73 0.20 -5.24
CA TYR A 57 2.97 1.34 -4.38
C TYR A 57 1.64 2.07 -4.14
N LEU A 58 1.30 2.26 -2.86
CA LEU A 58 0.13 3.04 -2.46
C LEU A 58 0.61 4.24 -1.65
N MET A 59 0.10 5.41 -2.01
CA MET A 59 0.31 6.63 -1.22
C MET A 59 -0.99 7.01 -0.54
N PHE A 60 -0.92 7.20 0.77
CA PHE A 60 -2.05 7.58 1.61
C PHE A 60 -1.87 9.00 2.13
N TRP A 61 -2.96 9.76 2.13
CA TRP A 61 -3.01 11.07 2.78
C TRP A 61 -3.96 10.99 3.96
N ARG A 62 -3.53 11.55 5.08
CA ARG A 62 -4.35 11.56 6.28
C ARG A 62 -5.57 12.44 6.07
N VAL A 63 -6.73 11.87 6.38
CA VAL A 63 -8.00 12.59 6.32
C VAL A 63 -8.25 13.19 7.69
N LYS A 64 -8.30 14.52 7.73
CA LYS A 64 -8.72 15.25 8.91
C LYS A 64 -9.99 16.00 8.58
N GLU A 65 -10.93 16.02 9.53
CA GLU A 65 -12.17 16.74 9.37
C GLU A 65 -11.89 18.22 9.12
N GLY A 66 -12.49 18.77 8.06
CA GLY A 66 -12.34 20.16 7.68
C GLY A 66 -11.06 20.51 6.92
N GLU A 67 -10.14 19.56 6.70
CA GLU A 67 -8.94 19.82 5.92
C GLU A 67 -9.14 19.46 4.45
N ARG A 68 -8.48 20.21 3.56
CA ARG A 68 -8.47 19.91 2.13
C ARG A 68 -7.68 18.64 1.86
N PRO A 69 -8.06 17.86 0.83
CA PRO A 69 -7.20 16.81 0.33
C PRO A 69 -5.84 17.39 -0.05
N GLY A 70 -4.77 16.74 0.37
CA GLY A 70 -3.42 17.18 0.07
C GLY A 70 -2.77 18.04 1.13
N VAL A 71 -3.50 18.42 2.15
CA VAL A 71 -2.95 19.11 3.32
C VAL A 71 -2.82 18.08 4.43
N GLY A 72 -1.62 17.94 4.98
CA GLY A 72 -1.38 17.01 6.06
C GLY A 72 -0.38 15.93 5.72
N ARG A 73 -0.37 14.88 6.53
CA ARG A 73 0.64 13.83 6.49
C ARG A 73 0.41 12.86 5.33
N MET A 74 1.51 12.52 4.64
CA MET A 74 1.52 11.50 3.60
C MET A 74 2.33 10.31 4.07
N MET A 75 1.91 9.11 3.66
CA MET A 75 2.69 7.89 3.83
C MET A 75 2.61 7.04 2.57
N GLY A 76 3.75 6.45 2.20
CA GLY A 76 3.83 5.54 1.07
C GLY A 76 4.25 4.16 1.51
N TYR A 77 3.64 3.14 0.91
CA TYR A 77 3.95 1.74 1.19
C TYR A 77 4.03 0.93 -0.09
N GLU A 78 4.92 -0.05 -0.08
CA GLU A 78 5.08 -0.99 -1.18
C GLU A 78 4.57 -2.36 -0.74
N TYR A 79 3.72 -2.98 -1.55
CA TYR A 79 3.12 -4.28 -1.25
C TYR A 79 3.47 -5.28 -2.36
N THR A 80 4.13 -6.37 -1.96
CA THR A 80 4.49 -7.47 -2.86
C THR A 80 3.61 -8.68 -2.60
N LEU A 81 3.78 -9.74 -3.40
CA LEU A 81 3.11 -11.02 -3.14
C LEU A 81 3.58 -11.68 -1.84
N TYR A 82 4.74 -11.29 -1.34
CA TYR A 82 5.39 -11.95 -0.22
C TYR A 82 5.07 -11.34 1.14
N ASP A 83 4.31 -10.24 1.18
CA ASP A 83 3.97 -9.60 2.43
C ASP A 83 2.46 -9.56 2.67
N ASN A 84 2.07 -9.46 3.93
CA ASN A 84 0.68 -9.35 4.37
C ASN A 84 0.43 -8.07 5.16
N THR A 85 1.33 -7.12 5.06
CA THR A 85 1.32 -5.95 5.93
C THR A 85 0.08 -5.07 5.75
N PHE A 86 -0.52 -5.05 4.56
CA PHE A 86 -1.74 -4.26 4.37
C PHE A 86 -2.86 -4.76 5.27
N ALA A 87 -3.19 -6.04 5.18
CA ALA A 87 -4.29 -6.61 5.96
C ALA A 87 -4.05 -6.55 7.47
N LEU A 88 -2.77 -6.59 7.89
CA LEU A 88 -2.41 -6.51 9.30
C LEU A 88 -2.51 -5.09 9.86
N ASN A 89 -2.37 -4.08 9.03
CA ASN A 89 -2.26 -2.69 9.48
C ASN A 89 -3.45 -1.80 9.10
N TRP A 90 -4.27 -2.21 8.15
CA TRP A 90 -5.30 -1.36 7.58
C TRP A 90 -6.63 -2.08 7.41
N ASP A 91 -7.72 -1.34 7.64
CA ASP A 91 -9.07 -1.75 7.26
C ASP A 91 -9.58 -0.80 6.17
N ILE A 92 -10.19 -1.36 5.13
CA ILE A 92 -10.85 -0.54 4.11
C ILE A 92 -12.19 -0.10 4.66
N ILE A 93 -12.42 1.21 4.65
CA ILE A 93 -13.68 1.78 5.07
C ILE A 93 -14.66 1.69 3.90
N LYS A 94 -15.71 0.92 4.08
CA LYS A 94 -16.77 0.80 3.10
C LYS A 94 -17.80 1.89 3.34
N SER A 95 -18.04 2.70 2.32
CA SER A 95 -19.08 3.71 2.37
C SER A 95 -20.42 3.14 1.97
#